data_77a89a0271acf8f1796fadf38de218d3
#
_entry.id   77a89a0271acf8f1796fadf38de218d3
#
_cell.length_a   1.000
_cell.length_b   1.000
_cell.length_c   1.000
_cell.angle_alpha   90.00
_cell.angle_beta   90.00
_cell.angle_gamma   90.00
#
_symmetry.space_group_name_H-M   'P 1'
#
loop_
_entity.id
_entity.type
_entity.pdbx_description
1 polymer ?
#
loop_
_entity_poly.entity_id
_entity_poly.type
_entity_poly.pdbx_seq_one_letter_code
_entity_poly.pdbx_strand_id
1 'polypeptide(L)'
;PVDAKLTTPVNAAGVGQFALAGGISVISIGGAFSDQYTGGSEGGSSYSSNALSGGNSGSVIPSIDDAINKALAALDTPDSGGLPAINPATAVNNTNHTVNFGVADNLSTGDAVQYSTGGGAPIAGLQNNQTYFVITQGPNAIQLAATRDDALAGRFIEIASNGATGTTHQFSNGNASIANAARTTATPALPSSPLANGTQPPVVRPIASGTSALVGSGAEIAASTLAVQANQLFNLQSYPGSLGLSAYASLGVGLAVVNIASSVTAYISPAVTITGLGGSGSLSIDATRNATTKVLGIAGSVSGLIALGSAVAYVSDTSSVQATLGVNVTDSGLFQANSASGAATVGGAGFALIEVDAEHTQTMNLATGAGSLSLIVGLGSAITVADIEGNTRAIIGDYTIIAPSDKLTVKANRTATIGPYDVNGPMGVGIAGSLLGGSASYVSATTGGAVAAYIGAAADINVSGDISVAATAATTHNVWGNGGFLGAIAVGVIISNSTVTGAVTAAIGRSPSSATGATSVKGKSITISATGTPTATVKSTPSGGGVLAGSGAIATVKMSPTVSAE
;
A
#
# COMPACT_ATOMS: atom_id res chain seq x y z
N PRO A 1 -14.05 17.29 2.17
CA PRO A 1 -12.69 16.82 2.01
C PRO A 1 -12.38 15.75 3.07
N VAL A 2 -11.73 14.67 2.66
CA VAL A 2 -11.17 13.68 3.58
C VAL A 2 -9.69 14.01 3.76
N ASP A 3 -9.29 14.35 5.00
CA ASP A 3 -7.90 14.58 5.37
C ASP A 3 -7.42 13.39 6.20
N ALA A 4 -6.58 12.54 5.62
CA ALA A 4 -6.05 11.35 6.27
C ALA A 4 -4.54 11.49 6.50
N LYS A 5 -4.13 11.48 7.77
CA LYS A 5 -2.72 11.48 8.17
C LYS A 5 -2.41 10.21 8.95
N LEU A 6 -1.47 9.42 8.46
CA LEU A 6 -0.97 8.21 9.10
C LEU A 6 0.54 8.31 9.32
N THR A 7 0.99 8.05 10.56
CA THR A 7 2.41 7.99 10.90
C THR A 7 2.70 6.71 11.66
N THR A 8 3.61 5.88 11.15
CA THR A 8 3.95 4.58 11.75
C THR A 8 5.46 4.50 12.03
N PRO A 9 5.93 4.91 13.22
CA PRO A 9 7.28 4.60 13.64
C PRO A 9 7.36 3.16 14.16
N VAL A 10 8.32 2.38 13.67
CA VAL A 10 8.60 1.02 14.14
C VAL A 10 10.10 0.87 14.36
N ASN A 11 10.52 0.76 15.62
CA ASN A 11 11.93 0.64 15.97
C ASN A 11 12.20 -0.64 16.74
N ALA A 12 13.29 -1.32 16.41
CA ALA A 12 13.76 -2.51 17.11
C ALA A 12 15.25 -2.40 17.43
N ALA A 13 15.67 -2.89 18.59
CA ALA A 13 17.06 -2.99 18.96
C ALA A 13 17.34 -4.35 19.59
N GLY A 14 18.44 -4.99 19.18
CA GLY A 14 18.92 -6.24 19.74
C GLY A 14 20.35 -6.07 20.26
N VAL A 15 20.62 -6.56 21.47
CA VAL A 15 21.95 -6.51 22.09
C VAL A 15 22.26 -7.85 22.74
N GLY A 16 23.42 -8.45 22.45
CA GLY A 16 23.81 -9.74 23.02
C GLY A 16 25.10 -10.29 22.43
N GLN A 17 25.39 -11.55 22.71
CA GLN A 17 26.47 -12.28 22.04
C GLN A 17 26.13 -12.51 20.56
N PHE A 18 24.87 -12.81 20.28
CA PHE A 18 24.24 -12.80 18.98
C PHE A 18 23.06 -11.83 19.06
N ALA A 19 22.88 -10.96 18.09
CA ALA A 19 21.83 -9.97 18.11
C ALA A 19 21.05 -9.96 16.79
N LEU A 20 19.72 -10.03 16.90
CA LEU A 20 18.79 -9.87 15.81
C LEU A 20 17.85 -8.70 16.12
N ALA A 21 17.72 -7.74 15.21
CA ALA A 21 16.78 -6.65 15.33
C ALA A 21 16.03 -6.46 14.00
N GLY A 22 14.71 -6.39 14.07
CA GLY A 22 13.87 -6.20 12.90
C GLY A 22 12.77 -5.17 13.15
N GLY A 23 12.75 -4.07 12.39
CA GLY A 23 11.66 -3.10 12.36
C GLY A 23 10.85 -3.29 11.06
N ILE A 24 9.59 -3.74 11.15
CA ILE A 24 8.75 -4.02 10.00
C ILE A 24 7.49 -3.15 10.04
N SER A 25 7.26 -2.36 9.00
CA SER A 25 6.04 -1.59 8.81
C SER A 25 5.35 -2.03 7.53
N VAL A 26 4.12 -2.56 7.65
CA VAL A 26 3.30 -2.97 6.52
C VAL A 26 2.01 -2.17 6.54
N ILE A 27 1.74 -1.42 5.48
CA ILE A 27 0.59 -0.53 5.38
C ILE A 27 -0.16 -0.82 4.08
N SER A 28 -1.47 -1.07 4.18
CA SER A 28 -2.37 -1.16 3.04
C SER A 28 -3.53 -0.19 3.20
N ILE A 29 -3.81 0.58 2.18
CA ILE A 29 -4.87 1.57 2.16
C ILE A 29 -5.71 1.40 0.90
N GLY A 30 -7.02 1.19 1.08
CA GLY A 30 -7.98 1.07 -0.01
C GLY A 30 -7.97 -0.25 -0.78
N GLY A 31 -7.00 -1.11 -0.58
CA GLY A 31 -6.94 -2.47 -1.12
C GLY A 31 -7.06 -3.49 0.01
N ALA A 32 -7.80 -4.57 -0.17
CA ALA A 32 -7.59 -5.73 0.66
C ALA A 32 -6.15 -6.22 0.40
N PHE A 33 -5.38 -6.50 1.46
CA PHE A 33 -4.33 -7.49 1.30
C PHE A 33 -5.06 -8.73 0.83
N SER A 34 -4.97 -9.02 -0.47
CA SER A 34 -5.51 -10.26 -1.00
C SER A 34 -4.94 -11.40 -0.18
N ASP A 35 -5.75 -12.37 0.15
CA ASP A 35 -5.61 -13.54 1.01
C ASP A 35 -4.27 -14.32 1.01
N GLN A 36 -3.18 -13.71 0.63
CA GLN A 36 -1.85 -14.31 0.55
C GLN A 36 -1.11 -14.32 1.89
N TYR A 37 -1.68 -13.68 2.91
CA TYR A 37 -1.31 -13.85 4.31
C TYR A 37 -2.24 -14.83 5.05
N THR A 38 -2.83 -15.78 4.37
CA THR A 38 -3.31 -16.97 5.06
C THR A 38 -2.09 -17.67 5.60
N GLY A 39 -1.84 -17.50 6.90
CA GLY A 39 -0.89 -18.30 7.62
C GLY A 39 -1.20 -19.75 7.34
N GLY A 40 -0.35 -20.41 6.53
CA GLY A 40 -0.45 -21.80 6.27
C GLY A 40 -0.38 -22.51 7.61
N SER A 41 -1.42 -23.26 7.93
CA SER A 41 -1.27 -24.34 8.85
C SER A 41 -0.15 -25.22 8.31
N GLU A 42 0.85 -25.45 9.17
CA GLU A 42 1.84 -26.49 9.04
C GLU A 42 2.82 -26.43 7.86
N GLY A 43 4.01 -25.95 8.15
CA GLY A 43 5.24 -26.43 7.50
C GLY A 43 5.45 -26.04 6.05
N GLY A 44 5.33 -24.78 5.74
CA GLY A 44 5.70 -24.27 4.44
C GLY A 44 5.16 -22.87 4.27
N SER A 45 5.88 -21.87 4.77
CA SER A 45 5.62 -20.48 4.47
C SER A 45 5.94 -20.20 3.00
N SER A 46 5.02 -20.54 2.12
CA SER A 46 5.03 -19.95 0.79
C SER A 46 4.42 -18.55 0.92
N TYR A 47 5.24 -17.57 1.27
CA TYR A 47 4.94 -16.20 0.88
C TYR A 47 4.94 -16.19 -0.64
N SER A 48 3.74 -16.18 -1.23
CA SER A 48 3.64 -16.02 -2.66
C SER A 48 4.21 -14.65 -3.03
N SER A 49 5.25 -14.64 -3.82
CA SER A 49 5.93 -13.47 -4.38
C SER A 49 5.02 -12.53 -5.19
N ASN A 50 3.72 -12.81 -5.27
CA ASN A 50 2.76 -12.04 -6.05
C ASN A 50 2.41 -10.67 -5.44
N ALA A 51 2.67 -10.42 -4.16
CA ALA A 51 2.58 -9.06 -3.61
C ALA A 51 3.76 -8.17 -4.08
N LEU A 52 4.88 -8.77 -4.48
CA LEU A 52 6.06 -8.11 -5.03
C LEU A 52 6.19 -8.30 -6.55
N SER A 53 5.44 -9.20 -7.15
CA SER A 53 5.37 -9.41 -8.58
C SER A 53 4.17 -8.69 -9.20
N GLY A 54 4.21 -7.37 -9.25
CA GLY A 54 3.55 -6.62 -10.31
C GLY A 54 4.11 -7.13 -11.64
N GLY A 55 3.39 -8.00 -12.31
CA GLY A 55 3.72 -8.73 -13.51
C GLY A 55 4.83 -8.15 -14.40
N ASN A 56 6.05 -8.48 -14.11
CA ASN A 56 7.08 -8.65 -15.13
C ASN A 56 8.25 -9.47 -14.55
N SER A 57 8.36 -10.69 -15.00
CA SER A 57 9.39 -11.66 -14.66
C SER A 57 10.76 -11.21 -15.15
N GLY A 58 11.55 -10.62 -14.28
CA GLY A 58 12.97 -10.39 -14.46
C GLY A 58 13.71 -10.69 -13.16
N SER A 59 14.38 -11.76 -13.10
CA SER A 59 15.01 -12.49 -12.00
C SER A 59 16.07 -11.75 -11.17
N VAL A 60 15.76 -10.66 -10.51
CA VAL A 60 16.65 -10.05 -9.50
C VAL A 60 16.09 -10.19 -8.08
N ILE A 61 14.86 -10.63 -7.96
CA ILE A 61 14.12 -10.71 -6.70
C ILE A 61 14.27 -12.04 -5.93
N PRO A 62 14.67 -13.19 -6.51
CA PRO A 62 14.82 -14.43 -5.75
C PRO A 62 15.81 -14.34 -4.58
N SER A 63 16.84 -13.50 -4.69
CA SER A 63 17.83 -13.31 -3.62
C SER A 63 17.33 -12.42 -2.49
N ILE A 64 16.35 -11.56 -2.76
CA ILE A 64 15.71 -10.67 -1.78
C ILE A 64 14.60 -11.41 -1.06
N ASP A 65 13.77 -12.15 -1.79
CA ASP A 65 12.78 -13.06 -1.22
C ASP A 65 13.46 -14.10 -0.33
N ASP A 66 14.59 -14.65 -0.73
CA ASP A 66 15.36 -15.60 0.08
C ASP A 66 15.96 -14.92 1.33
N ALA A 67 16.43 -13.68 1.25
CA ALA A 67 16.95 -12.92 2.39
C ALA A 67 15.83 -12.44 3.32
N ILE A 68 14.70 -11.98 2.78
CA ILE A 68 13.50 -11.62 3.55
C ILE A 68 12.88 -12.86 4.18
N ASN A 69 12.76 -13.96 3.43
CA ASN A 69 12.23 -15.23 3.94
C ASN A 69 13.17 -15.84 4.98
N LYS A 70 14.50 -15.72 4.84
CA LYS A 70 15.46 -16.12 5.87
C LYS A 70 15.43 -15.20 7.08
N ALA A 71 15.26 -13.88 6.90
CA ALA A 71 15.12 -12.94 8.01
C ALA A 71 13.78 -13.14 8.74
N LEU A 72 12.69 -13.36 8.01
CA LEU A 72 11.39 -13.69 8.56
C LEU A 72 11.37 -15.10 9.19
N ALA A 73 12.03 -16.09 8.58
CA ALA A 73 12.22 -17.41 9.16
C ALA A 73 13.13 -17.39 10.38
N ALA A 74 14.08 -16.45 10.46
CA ALA A 74 14.88 -16.25 11.68
C ALA A 74 14.12 -15.51 12.79
N LEU A 75 13.09 -14.71 12.43
CA LEU A 75 12.12 -14.12 13.35
C LEU A 75 11.00 -15.12 13.72
N ASP A 76 10.76 -16.10 12.85
CA ASP A 76 9.75 -17.16 12.98
C ASP A 76 10.41 -18.52 13.21
N THR A 77 11.70 -18.54 13.63
CA THR A 77 12.19 -19.75 14.24
C THR A 77 11.36 -19.93 15.52
N PRO A 78 10.32 -20.75 15.48
CA PRO A 78 10.02 -21.48 16.66
C PRO A 78 11.35 -22.15 16.99
N ASP A 79 11.87 -21.93 18.15
CA ASP A 79 12.61 -23.03 18.74
C ASP A 79 11.82 -24.27 18.36
N SER A 80 12.41 -25.19 17.58
CA SER A 80 11.73 -26.33 16.95
C SER A 80 11.26 -27.38 17.94
N GLY A 81 11.12 -27.02 19.22
CA GLY A 81 10.37 -27.66 20.25
C GLY A 81 9.17 -26.79 20.61
N GLY A 82 8.08 -26.89 19.85
CA GLY A 82 6.78 -26.41 20.32
C GLY A 82 6.56 -26.92 21.75
N LEU A 83 5.98 -26.09 22.62
CA LEU A 83 5.67 -26.48 23.98
C LEU A 83 4.99 -27.86 23.94
N PRO A 84 5.44 -28.83 24.72
CA PRO A 84 4.89 -30.17 24.64
C PRO A 84 3.41 -30.18 25.00
N ALA A 85 2.66 -31.08 24.39
CA ALA A 85 1.30 -31.35 24.82
C ALA A 85 1.26 -31.73 26.30
N ILE A 86 0.33 -31.14 27.03
CA ILE A 86 0.20 -31.35 28.47
C ILE A 86 -1.06 -32.13 28.81
N ASN A 87 -0.98 -32.90 29.88
CA ASN A 87 -2.13 -33.44 30.58
C ASN A 87 -2.50 -32.47 31.72
N PRO A 88 -3.67 -31.79 31.69
CA PRO A 88 -4.05 -30.83 32.73
C PRO A 88 -4.00 -31.40 34.15
N ALA A 89 -4.34 -32.66 34.33
CA ALA A 89 -4.37 -33.32 35.66
C ALA A 89 -2.99 -33.37 36.33
N THR A 90 -1.91 -33.37 35.55
CA THR A 90 -0.52 -33.47 36.08
C THR A 90 0.27 -32.19 35.86
N ALA A 91 -0.07 -31.39 34.87
CA ALA A 91 0.66 -30.18 34.48
C ALA A 91 0.16 -28.92 35.18
N VAL A 92 -1.13 -28.86 35.56
CA VAL A 92 -1.71 -27.69 36.21
C VAL A 92 -1.61 -27.76 37.71
N ASN A 93 -0.97 -26.77 38.32
CA ASN A 93 -0.95 -26.62 39.78
C ASN A 93 -2.08 -25.68 40.21
N ASN A 94 -3.10 -26.24 40.85
CA ASN A 94 -4.28 -25.50 41.28
C ASN A 94 -4.00 -24.52 42.45
N THR A 95 -2.89 -24.66 43.17
CA THR A 95 -2.54 -23.79 44.29
C THR A 95 -1.83 -22.52 43.82
N ASN A 96 -0.89 -22.70 42.88
CA ASN A 96 -0.09 -21.59 42.37
C ASN A 96 -0.60 -21.07 41.00
N HIS A 97 -1.66 -21.70 40.48
CA HIS A 97 -2.26 -21.36 39.17
C HIS A 97 -1.22 -21.38 38.01
N THR A 98 -0.33 -22.39 38.00
CA THR A 98 0.73 -22.52 37.02
C THR A 98 0.50 -23.70 36.09
N VAL A 99 1.01 -23.61 34.88
CA VAL A 99 1.17 -24.71 33.92
C VAL A 99 2.65 -25.09 33.88
N ASN A 100 2.97 -26.33 34.14
CA ASN A 100 4.34 -26.88 34.08
C ASN A 100 4.48 -27.79 32.85
N PHE A 101 5.43 -27.49 31.99
CA PHE A 101 5.69 -28.24 30.75
C PHE A 101 6.64 -29.41 30.93
N GLY A 102 7.32 -29.53 32.08
CA GLY A 102 8.31 -30.56 32.32
C GLY A 102 9.63 -30.40 31.57
N VAL A 103 9.71 -29.43 30.68
CA VAL A 103 10.89 -29.03 29.91
C VAL A 103 11.00 -27.51 29.92
N ALA A 104 12.17 -26.99 29.58
CA ALA A 104 12.34 -25.54 29.45
C ALA A 104 11.38 -24.98 28.40
N ASP A 105 10.63 -23.94 28.79
CA ASP A 105 9.58 -23.34 27.92
C ASP A 105 10.10 -22.23 27.05
N ASN A 106 11.27 -21.68 27.33
CA ASN A 106 11.92 -20.56 26.62
C ASN A 106 11.03 -19.33 26.43
N LEU A 107 9.97 -19.18 27.23
CA LEU A 107 9.07 -18.06 27.21
C LEU A 107 9.51 -16.94 28.14
N SER A 108 9.14 -15.73 27.82
CA SER A 108 9.37 -14.53 28.62
C SER A 108 8.06 -13.93 29.11
N THR A 109 8.09 -13.24 30.26
CA THR A 109 6.90 -12.53 30.74
C THR A 109 6.44 -11.50 29.71
N GLY A 110 5.16 -11.59 29.32
CA GLY A 110 4.53 -10.76 28.29
C GLY A 110 4.45 -11.43 26.91
N ASP A 111 5.03 -12.63 26.75
CA ASP A 111 4.85 -13.41 25.52
C ASP A 111 3.41 -13.90 25.38
N ALA A 112 2.94 -13.98 24.16
CA ALA A 112 1.60 -14.48 23.86
C ALA A 112 1.62 -15.97 23.56
N VAL A 113 0.67 -16.72 24.13
CA VAL A 113 0.43 -18.13 23.84
C VAL A 113 -1.04 -18.39 23.55
N GLN A 114 -1.30 -19.19 22.54
CA GLN A 114 -2.66 -19.63 22.23
C GLN A 114 -2.91 -21.00 22.87
N TYR A 115 -3.98 -21.10 23.64
CA TYR A 115 -4.37 -22.33 24.28
C TYR A 115 -5.32 -23.15 23.41
N SER A 116 -5.06 -24.47 23.27
CA SER A 116 -5.92 -25.43 22.60
C SER A 116 -6.19 -26.62 23.53
N THR A 117 -7.45 -27.06 23.57
CA THR A 117 -7.85 -28.23 24.37
C THR A 117 -7.45 -29.57 23.76
N GLY A 118 -7.00 -29.60 22.50
CA GLY A 118 -6.70 -30.84 21.80
C GLY A 118 -7.91 -31.81 21.68
N GLY A 119 -9.15 -31.27 21.77
CA GLY A 119 -10.40 -32.04 21.69
C GLY A 119 -11.02 -32.40 23.05
N GLY A 120 -10.37 -32.03 24.18
CA GLY A 120 -10.89 -32.22 25.54
C GLY A 120 -11.74 -31.04 26.06
N ALA A 121 -12.20 -31.15 27.31
CA ALA A 121 -12.79 -30.01 28.03
C ALA A 121 -11.68 -29.05 28.50
N PRO A 122 -11.88 -27.71 28.45
CA PRO A 122 -10.85 -26.74 28.76
C PRO A 122 -10.43 -26.77 30.24
N ILE A 123 -9.20 -26.32 30.52
CA ILE A 123 -8.74 -25.99 31.86
C ILE A 123 -9.63 -24.87 32.39
N ALA A 124 -10.12 -25.01 33.64
CA ALA A 124 -10.95 -24.01 34.27
C ALA A 124 -10.20 -22.64 34.29
N GLY A 125 -10.87 -21.58 33.90
CA GLY A 125 -10.28 -20.25 33.72
C GLY A 125 -9.77 -19.98 32.29
N LEU A 126 -9.65 -21.00 31.43
CA LEU A 126 -9.22 -20.85 30.04
C LEU A 126 -10.32 -21.21 29.03
N GLN A 127 -10.25 -20.62 27.85
CA GLN A 127 -11.13 -20.91 26.72
C GLN A 127 -10.33 -21.46 25.52
N ASN A 128 -10.91 -22.44 24.83
CA ASN A 128 -10.28 -23.05 23.67
C ASN A 128 -10.02 -22.02 22.54
N ASN A 129 -8.83 -22.10 21.94
CA ASN A 129 -8.37 -21.19 20.89
C ASN A 129 -8.25 -19.71 21.31
N GLN A 130 -8.23 -19.42 22.62
CA GLN A 130 -8.01 -18.09 23.15
C GLN A 130 -6.50 -17.82 23.36
N THR A 131 -6.08 -16.58 23.10
CA THR A 131 -4.71 -16.11 23.37
C THR A 131 -4.61 -15.56 24.80
N TYR A 132 -3.54 -15.95 25.50
CA TYR A 132 -3.16 -15.52 26.83
C TYR A 132 -1.73 -14.99 26.83
N PHE A 133 -1.35 -14.28 27.90
CA PHE A 133 -0.02 -13.71 28.03
C PHE A 133 0.71 -14.36 29.21
N VAL A 134 1.98 -14.69 28.99
CA VAL A 134 2.81 -15.46 29.91
C VAL A 134 3.31 -14.60 31.06
N ILE A 135 3.32 -15.16 32.26
CA ILE A 135 4.11 -14.72 33.42
C ILE A 135 5.02 -15.89 33.79
N THR A 136 6.31 -15.75 33.56
CA THR A 136 7.27 -16.85 33.85
C THR A 136 7.41 -17.12 35.34
N GLN A 137 7.34 -18.40 35.72
CA GLN A 137 7.46 -18.88 37.09
C GLN A 137 8.65 -19.88 37.26
N GLY A 138 9.70 -19.68 36.48
CA GLY A 138 10.86 -20.54 36.39
C GLY A 138 11.11 -21.04 34.97
N PRO A 139 12.04 -21.95 34.75
CA PRO A 139 12.47 -22.34 33.41
C PRO A 139 11.46 -23.24 32.65
N ASN A 140 10.46 -23.79 33.31
CA ASN A 140 9.53 -24.77 32.76
C ASN A 140 8.08 -24.58 33.22
N ALA A 141 7.76 -23.46 33.86
CA ALA A 141 6.43 -23.20 34.40
C ALA A 141 6.00 -21.76 34.16
N ILE A 142 4.72 -21.56 33.77
CA ILE A 142 4.15 -20.26 33.53
C ILE A 142 2.82 -20.07 34.27
N GLN A 143 2.51 -18.83 34.61
CA GLN A 143 1.14 -18.36 34.83
C GLN A 143 0.62 -17.63 33.57
N LEU A 144 -0.67 -17.45 33.49
CA LEU A 144 -1.33 -16.83 32.33
C LEU A 144 -2.11 -15.58 32.74
N ALA A 145 -2.06 -14.56 31.92
CA ALA A 145 -2.82 -13.32 32.08
C ALA A 145 -3.74 -13.08 30.87
N ALA A 146 -4.81 -12.32 31.06
CA ALA A 146 -5.77 -11.98 30.01
C ALA A 146 -5.21 -10.94 29.01
N THR A 147 -4.34 -10.04 29.49
CA THR A 147 -3.70 -9.02 28.68
C THR A 147 -2.20 -8.98 28.94
N ARG A 148 -1.44 -8.40 28.00
CA ARG A 148 -0.01 -8.22 28.17
C ARG A 148 0.34 -7.31 29.34
N ASP A 149 -0.46 -6.27 29.56
CA ASP A 149 -0.27 -5.33 30.67
C ASP A 149 -0.51 -6.01 32.01
N ASP A 150 -1.50 -6.92 32.08
CA ASP A 150 -1.71 -7.76 33.28
C ASP A 150 -0.52 -8.68 33.53
N ALA A 151 0.04 -9.31 32.47
CA ALA A 151 1.21 -10.16 32.59
C ALA A 151 2.43 -9.40 33.13
N LEU A 152 2.70 -8.21 32.56
CA LEU A 152 3.80 -7.35 33.01
C LEU A 152 3.59 -6.80 34.44
N ALA A 153 2.34 -6.65 34.88
CA ALA A 153 1.97 -6.26 36.22
C ALA A 153 1.87 -7.44 37.20
N GLY A 154 2.14 -8.69 36.75
CA GLY A 154 2.05 -9.89 37.59
C GLY A 154 0.62 -10.31 37.95
N ARG A 155 -0.39 -9.82 37.25
CA ARG A 155 -1.81 -10.20 37.47
C ARG A 155 -2.16 -11.40 36.62
N PHE A 156 -2.42 -12.52 37.21
CA PHE A 156 -2.67 -13.78 36.53
C PHE A 156 -4.16 -14.21 36.63
N ILE A 157 -4.52 -15.14 35.74
CA ILE A 157 -5.84 -15.82 35.74
C ILE A 157 -5.76 -17.01 36.67
N GLU A 158 -6.72 -17.17 37.55
CA GLU A 158 -6.87 -18.37 38.38
C GLU A 158 -7.27 -19.58 37.51
N ILE A 159 -6.35 -20.49 37.30
CA ILE A 159 -6.58 -21.72 36.53
C ILE A 159 -6.62 -22.93 37.42
N ALA A 160 -7.42 -23.94 37.06
CA ALA A 160 -7.51 -25.19 37.76
C ALA A 160 -7.73 -26.36 36.78
N SER A 161 -7.16 -27.53 37.12
CA SER A 161 -7.35 -28.77 36.35
C SER A 161 -8.74 -29.39 36.50
N ASN A 162 -9.58 -28.85 37.41
CA ASN A 162 -10.90 -29.38 37.70
C ASN A 162 -11.84 -29.28 36.48
N GLY A 163 -12.35 -30.44 36.04
CA GLY A 163 -13.25 -30.51 34.87
C GLY A 163 -12.54 -30.55 33.51
N ALA A 164 -11.24 -30.30 33.43
CA ALA A 164 -10.47 -30.49 32.20
C ALA A 164 -10.38 -31.99 31.87
N THR A 165 -10.56 -32.33 30.60
CA THR A 165 -10.46 -33.69 30.07
C THR A 165 -9.57 -33.74 28.84
N GLY A 166 -8.89 -34.88 28.65
CA GLY A 166 -7.92 -35.04 27.55
C GLY A 166 -6.48 -34.91 28.04
N THR A 167 -5.55 -35.42 27.27
CA THR A 167 -4.11 -35.48 27.61
C THR A 167 -3.23 -34.74 26.60
N THR A 168 -3.86 -34.01 25.69
CA THR A 168 -3.21 -33.35 24.53
C THR A 168 -3.49 -31.85 24.45
N HIS A 169 -3.64 -31.21 25.63
CA HIS A 169 -3.76 -29.76 25.65
C HIS A 169 -2.45 -29.12 25.21
N GLN A 170 -2.53 -28.06 24.41
CA GLN A 170 -1.36 -27.42 23.84
C GLN A 170 -1.38 -25.91 24.07
N PHE A 171 -0.19 -25.35 24.22
CA PHE A 171 0.07 -23.93 24.12
C PHE A 171 1.00 -23.71 22.93
N SER A 172 0.56 -22.96 21.95
CA SER A 172 1.36 -22.57 20.79
C SER A 172 1.80 -21.11 20.93
N ASN A 173 2.92 -20.76 20.32
CA ASN A 173 3.39 -19.39 20.34
C ASN A 173 2.32 -18.47 19.72
N GLY A 174 1.78 -17.57 20.52
CA GLY A 174 0.65 -16.72 20.19
C GLY A 174 0.99 -15.49 19.32
N ASN A 175 2.27 -15.26 19.01
CA ASN A 175 2.66 -14.11 18.19
C ASN A 175 2.07 -14.18 16.78
N ALA A 176 1.92 -15.38 16.23
CA ALA A 176 1.20 -15.58 14.97
C ALA A 176 -0.32 -15.34 15.10
N SER A 177 -0.92 -15.64 16.26
CA SER A 177 -2.35 -15.44 16.50
C SER A 177 -2.70 -13.98 16.82
N ILE A 178 -1.78 -13.20 17.41
CA ILE A 178 -1.93 -11.74 17.58
C ILE A 178 -1.93 -11.06 16.21
N ALA A 179 -1.04 -11.45 15.31
CA ALA A 179 -1.04 -10.97 13.93
C ALA A 179 -2.34 -11.35 13.21
N ASN A 180 -2.92 -12.54 13.47
CA ASN A 180 -4.21 -12.97 12.93
C ASN A 180 -5.40 -12.25 13.58
N ALA A 181 -5.39 -12.02 14.90
CA ALA A 181 -6.43 -11.27 15.60
C ALA A 181 -6.41 -9.78 15.19
N ALA A 182 -5.25 -9.17 15.04
CA ALA A 182 -5.12 -7.81 14.50
C ALA A 182 -5.64 -7.74 13.05
N ARG A 183 -5.48 -8.81 12.28
CA ARG A 183 -5.96 -8.95 10.90
C ARG A 183 -7.48 -9.09 10.82
N THR A 184 -8.10 -9.88 11.70
CA THR A 184 -9.57 -10.04 11.80
C THR A 184 -10.27 -8.81 12.36
N THR A 185 -9.60 -8.02 13.20
CA THR A 185 -10.13 -6.75 13.72
C THR A 185 -9.93 -5.59 12.74
N ALA A 186 -8.95 -5.67 11.86
CA ALA A 186 -8.69 -4.67 10.81
C ALA A 186 -9.54 -4.87 9.53
N THR A 187 -10.26 -5.99 9.40
CA THR A 187 -11.37 -6.13 8.47
C THR A 187 -12.70 -5.88 9.21
N PRO A 188 -13.17 -4.63 9.33
CA PRO A 188 -14.54 -4.42 9.76
C PRO A 188 -15.41 -5.11 8.72
N ALA A 189 -16.17 -6.13 9.14
CA ALA A 189 -17.31 -6.56 8.37
C ALA A 189 -18.14 -5.30 8.12
N LEU A 190 -18.19 -4.85 6.86
CA LEU A 190 -19.12 -3.80 6.45
C LEU A 190 -20.48 -4.22 6.99
N PRO A 191 -21.17 -3.36 7.75
CA PRO A 191 -22.48 -3.69 8.25
C PRO A 191 -23.34 -4.12 7.06
N SER A 192 -23.80 -5.35 7.08
CA SER A 192 -24.78 -5.85 6.11
C SER A 192 -25.95 -4.87 6.16
N SER A 193 -26.16 -4.16 5.07
CA SER A 193 -27.23 -3.17 4.92
C SER A 193 -28.57 -3.82 5.29
N PRO A 194 -29.36 -3.27 6.23
CA PRO A 194 -30.65 -3.82 6.61
C PRO A 194 -31.76 -3.45 5.62
N LEU A 195 -31.51 -3.48 4.31
CA LEU A 195 -32.50 -3.19 3.28
C LEU A 195 -32.63 -4.37 2.29
N ALA A 196 -33.02 -5.52 2.84
CA ALA A 196 -33.64 -6.56 2.02
C ALA A 196 -35.16 -6.37 2.12
N ASN A 197 -35.78 -5.91 1.04
CA ASN A 197 -37.11 -6.19 0.51
C ASN A 197 -37.77 -4.95 -0.11
N GLY A 198 -37.91 -4.99 -1.41
CA GLY A 198 -38.68 -4.05 -2.21
C GLY A 198 -37.90 -3.62 -3.44
N THR A 199 -38.53 -3.74 -4.59
CA THR A 199 -38.08 -3.24 -5.89
C THR A 199 -37.58 -1.79 -5.79
N GLN A 200 -36.33 -1.64 -5.48
CA GLN A 200 -35.65 -0.33 -5.48
C GLN A 200 -34.89 -0.21 -6.80
N PRO A 201 -34.88 0.96 -7.43
CA PRO A 201 -34.00 1.22 -8.59
C PRO A 201 -32.56 0.88 -8.19
N PRO A 202 -31.70 0.47 -9.13
CA PRO A 202 -30.34 0.05 -8.83
C PRO A 202 -29.64 1.14 -8.01
N VAL A 203 -29.44 0.83 -6.72
CA VAL A 203 -28.70 1.73 -5.82
C VAL A 203 -27.27 1.78 -6.33
N VAL A 204 -26.88 2.92 -6.84
CA VAL A 204 -25.48 3.19 -7.17
C VAL A 204 -24.72 3.14 -5.85
N ARG A 205 -23.95 2.08 -5.63
CA ARG A 205 -23.17 1.90 -4.41
C ARG A 205 -21.96 2.84 -4.46
N PRO A 206 -21.65 3.55 -3.38
CA PRO A 206 -20.38 4.25 -3.29
C PRO A 206 -19.23 3.24 -3.47
N ILE A 207 -18.16 3.68 -4.11
CA ILE A 207 -16.97 2.87 -4.35
C ILE A 207 -16.45 2.33 -3.01
N ALA A 208 -16.16 1.03 -2.95
CA ALA A 208 -15.88 0.31 -1.71
C ALA A 208 -14.63 0.84 -0.96
N SER A 209 -13.75 1.60 -1.62
CA SER A 209 -12.56 2.19 -1.01
C SER A 209 -12.21 3.52 -1.66
N GLY A 210 -12.35 4.62 -0.93
CA GLY A 210 -11.99 5.95 -1.44
C GLY A 210 -12.99 7.05 -1.07
N THR A 211 -12.98 8.12 -1.86
CA THR A 211 -13.85 9.28 -1.70
C THR A 211 -14.75 9.41 -2.91
N SER A 212 -16.06 9.48 -2.72
CA SER A 212 -17.00 9.62 -3.83
C SER A 212 -18.03 10.72 -3.59
N ALA A 213 -18.38 11.44 -4.66
CA ALA A 213 -19.53 12.32 -4.76
C ALA A 213 -20.34 11.92 -6.00
N LEU A 214 -21.65 11.72 -5.86
CA LEU A 214 -22.43 11.17 -6.95
C LEU A 214 -23.83 11.79 -7.05
N VAL A 215 -24.32 11.84 -8.30
CA VAL A 215 -25.73 12.03 -8.62
C VAL A 215 -26.24 10.71 -9.21
N GLY A 216 -27.22 10.10 -8.54
CA GLY A 216 -27.76 8.79 -8.94
C GLY A 216 -28.62 8.86 -10.20
N SER A 217 -28.74 7.74 -10.91
CA SER A 217 -29.55 7.60 -12.12
C SER A 217 -31.03 7.94 -11.86
N GLY A 218 -31.67 8.58 -12.81
CA GLY A 218 -33.06 9.01 -12.74
C GLY A 218 -33.28 10.32 -11.95
N ALA A 219 -32.22 10.96 -11.51
CA ALA A 219 -32.35 12.25 -10.83
C ALA A 219 -32.73 13.38 -11.82
N GLU A 220 -33.64 14.25 -11.40
CA GLU A 220 -34.01 15.47 -12.09
C GLU A 220 -33.58 16.67 -11.25
N ILE A 221 -32.70 17.51 -11.77
CA ILE A 221 -32.11 18.64 -11.03
C ILE A 221 -32.30 19.91 -11.84
N ALA A 222 -32.90 20.94 -11.23
CA ALA A 222 -32.98 22.28 -11.80
C ALA A 222 -32.17 23.23 -10.90
N ALA A 223 -31.10 23.81 -11.46
CA ALA A 223 -30.21 24.68 -10.71
C ALA A 223 -29.53 25.72 -11.61
N SER A 224 -29.20 26.87 -11.08
CA SER A 224 -28.28 27.81 -11.74
C SER A 224 -26.82 27.39 -11.54
N THR A 225 -26.50 26.75 -10.40
CA THR A 225 -25.17 26.20 -10.16
C THR A 225 -25.30 24.82 -9.51
N LEU A 226 -24.59 23.83 -10.06
CA LEU A 226 -24.49 22.47 -9.52
C LEU A 226 -23.01 22.07 -9.41
N ALA A 227 -22.58 21.67 -8.21
CA ALA A 227 -21.23 21.17 -8.00
C ALA A 227 -21.27 19.75 -7.40
N VAL A 228 -20.57 18.82 -8.03
CA VAL A 228 -20.37 17.44 -7.57
C VAL A 228 -18.87 17.25 -7.34
N GLN A 229 -18.44 17.25 -6.08
CA GLN A 229 -17.01 17.34 -5.76
C GLN A 229 -16.56 16.23 -4.84
N ALA A 230 -15.51 15.50 -5.23
CA ALA A 230 -14.85 14.47 -4.44
C ALA A 230 -13.38 14.86 -4.22
N ASN A 231 -13.02 15.21 -2.99
CA ASN A 231 -11.68 15.69 -2.65
C ASN A 231 -11.03 14.79 -1.60
N GLN A 232 -9.81 14.32 -1.87
CA GLN A 232 -9.00 13.53 -0.96
C GLN A 232 -7.64 14.17 -0.74
N LEU A 233 -7.32 14.46 0.54
CA LEU A 233 -5.98 14.80 0.97
C LEU A 233 -5.42 13.63 1.77
N PHE A 234 -4.25 13.14 1.38
CA PHE A 234 -3.64 11.94 1.94
C PHE A 234 -2.17 12.19 2.30
N ASN A 235 -1.79 11.91 3.54
CA ASN A 235 -0.42 12.05 4.01
C ASN A 235 -0.01 10.81 4.83
N LEU A 236 0.93 10.05 4.30
CA LEU A 236 1.46 8.86 4.92
C LEU A 236 2.94 9.05 5.28
N GLN A 237 3.33 8.64 6.48
CA GLN A 237 4.72 8.62 6.92
C GLN A 237 5.03 7.29 7.60
N SER A 238 6.09 6.60 7.15
CA SER A 238 6.52 5.31 7.69
C SER A 238 8.01 5.32 8.00
N TYR A 239 8.37 4.93 9.23
CA TYR A 239 9.74 4.98 9.75
C TYR A 239 10.15 3.65 10.39
N PRO A 240 10.33 2.56 9.63
CA PRO A 240 10.89 1.34 10.19
C PRO A 240 12.40 1.48 10.44
N GLY A 241 12.82 1.14 11.65
CA GLY A 241 14.21 1.19 12.05
C GLY A 241 14.65 -0.04 12.85
N SER A 242 15.91 -0.45 12.69
CA SER A 242 16.49 -1.53 13.47
C SER A 242 17.97 -1.32 13.75
N LEU A 243 18.44 -1.79 14.91
CA LEU A 243 19.85 -1.79 15.28
C LEU A 243 20.22 -3.08 16.02
N GLY A 244 21.13 -3.87 15.45
CA GLY A 244 21.71 -5.05 16.07
C GLY A 244 23.12 -4.76 16.60
N LEU A 245 23.39 -5.08 17.87
CA LEU A 245 24.69 -4.94 18.51
C LEU A 245 25.12 -6.26 19.13
N SER A 246 26.25 -6.83 18.75
CA SER A 246 26.69 -8.10 19.32
C SER A 246 28.20 -8.29 19.40
N ALA A 247 28.63 -9.24 20.23
CA ALA A 247 30.03 -9.61 20.30
C ALA A 247 30.45 -10.50 19.11
N TYR A 248 29.59 -11.38 18.60
CA TYR A 248 29.92 -12.34 17.55
C TYR A 248 29.22 -12.07 16.23
N ALA A 249 27.88 -12.08 16.20
CA ALA A 249 27.14 -11.85 14.98
C ALA A 249 25.88 -10.99 15.21
N SER A 250 25.65 -10.01 14.37
CA SER A 250 24.46 -9.17 14.41
C SER A 250 23.77 -9.05 13.06
N LEU A 251 22.44 -9.02 13.10
CA LEU A 251 21.59 -8.72 11.95
C LEU A 251 20.63 -7.59 12.32
N GLY A 252 20.59 -6.54 11.49
CA GLY A 252 19.61 -5.47 11.56
C GLY A 252 18.78 -5.43 10.29
N VAL A 253 17.44 -5.48 10.39
CA VAL A 253 16.54 -5.40 9.24
C VAL A 253 15.49 -4.30 9.46
N GLY A 254 15.41 -3.36 8.51
CA GLY A 254 14.34 -2.35 8.45
C GLY A 254 13.49 -2.59 7.19
N LEU A 255 12.20 -2.90 7.35
CA LEU A 255 11.31 -3.17 6.23
C LEU A 255 10.07 -2.28 6.26
N ALA A 256 9.83 -1.54 5.18
CA ALA A 256 8.59 -0.84 4.90
C ALA A 256 7.93 -1.42 3.65
N VAL A 257 6.69 -1.87 3.76
CA VAL A 257 5.84 -2.22 2.62
C VAL A 257 4.59 -1.38 2.68
N VAL A 258 4.36 -0.58 1.65
CA VAL A 258 3.22 0.33 1.56
C VAL A 258 2.49 0.08 0.25
N ASN A 259 1.23 -0.29 0.33
CA ASN A 259 0.35 -0.45 -0.81
C ASN A 259 -0.85 0.49 -0.66
N ILE A 260 -1.06 1.36 -1.65
CA ILE A 260 -2.13 2.35 -1.68
C ILE A 260 -2.98 2.10 -2.93
N ALA A 261 -4.28 1.85 -2.75
CA ALA A 261 -5.25 1.65 -3.82
C ALA A 261 -6.55 2.38 -3.45
N SER A 262 -6.58 3.68 -3.63
CA SER A 262 -7.71 4.53 -3.30
C SER A 262 -8.36 5.09 -4.56
N SER A 263 -9.69 5.14 -4.62
CA SER A 263 -10.43 5.78 -5.72
C SER A 263 -11.04 7.10 -5.26
N VAL A 264 -10.84 8.15 -6.05
CA VAL A 264 -11.54 9.43 -5.87
C VAL A 264 -12.44 9.66 -7.08
N THR A 265 -13.75 9.71 -6.85
CA THR A 265 -14.70 9.72 -7.96
C THR A 265 -15.81 10.73 -7.75
N ALA A 266 -15.90 11.70 -8.64
CA ALA A 266 -17.04 12.59 -8.77
C ALA A 266 -17.81 12.21 -10.05
N TYR A 267 -19.10 11.84 -9.93
CA TYR A 267 -19.82 11.44 -11.11
C TYR A 267 -21.31 11.74 -11.10
N ILE A 268 -21.83 11.99 -12.28
CA ILE A 268 -23.24 12.06 -12.57
C ILE A 268 -23.59 10.85 -13.43
N SER A 269 -24.49 10.03 -12.92
CA SER A 269 -24.91 8.78 -13.57
C SER A 269 -25.62 9.01 -14.90
N PRO A 270 -25.76 7.99 -15.75
CA PRO A 270 -26.69 8.01 -16.87
C PRO A 270 -28.15 8.22 -16.43
N ALA A 271 -29.01 8.59 -17.39
CA ALA A 271 -30.44 8.86 -17.17
C ALA A 271 -30.72 9.97 -16.14
N VAL A 272 -29.81 10.92 -15.98
CA VAL A 272 -29.99 12.12 -15.16
C VAL A 272 -30.40 13.28 -16.09
N THR A 273 -31.38 14.06 -15.66
CA THR A 273 -31.80 15.29 -16.35
C THR A 273 -31.39 16.48 -15.50
N ILE A 274 -30.53 17.35 -16.06
CA ILE A 274 -30.08 18.59 -15.43
C ILE A 274 -30.61 19.77 -16.23
N THR A 275 -31.42 20.58 -15.58
CA THR A 275 -31.97 21.81 -16.19
C THR A 275 -31.24 23.03 -15.63
N GLY A 276 -30.40 23.63 -16.47
CA GLY A 276 -29.76 24.90 -16.15
C GLY A 276 -30.78 26.04 -16.17
N LEU A 277 -30.77 26.85 -15.11
CA LEU A 277 -31.70 27.99 -15.00
C LEU A 277 -31.18 29.26 -15.69
N GLY A 278 -30.05 29.16 -16.39
CA GLY A 278 -29.39 30.25 -17.08
C GLY A 278 -28.60 31.18 -16.17
N GLY A 279 -28.13 32.29 -16.75
CA GLY A 279 -27.29 33.27 -16.07
C GLY A 279 -25.79 32.88 -16.07
N SER A 280 -25.04 33.30 -15.04
CA SER A 280 -23.61 33.07 -14.92
C SER A 280 -23.27 31.77 -14.16
N GLY A 281 -24.23 30.87 -13.96
CA GLY A 281 -24.06 29.64 -13.20
C GLY A 281 -23.21 28.58 -13.88
N SER A 282 -22.76 27.57 -13.13
CA SER A 282 -21.89 26.50 -13.62
C SER A 282 -22.36 25.11 -13.22
N LEU A 283 -22.04 24.13 -14.06
CA LEU A 283 -22.04 22.71 -13.71
C LEU A 283 -20.60 22.26 -13.57
N SER A 284 -20.21 21.85 -12.36
CA SER A 284 -18.84 21.39 -12.05
C SER A 284 -18.88 19.98 -11.49
N ILE A 285 -18.04 19.11 -12.04
CA ILE A 285 -17.82 17.73 -11.61
C ILE A 285 -16.33 17.56 -11.37
N ASP A 286 -15.91 17.63 -10.09
CA ASP A 286 -14.50 17.72 -9.75
C ASP A 286 -14.07 16.56 -8.87
N ALA A 287 -13.06 15.81 -9.31
CA ALA A 287 -12.39 14.78 -8.53
C ALA A 287 -10.94 15.18 -8.31
N THR A 288 -10.55 15.40 -7.05
CA THR A 288 -9.18 15.84 -6.72
C THR A 288 -8.56 14.93 -5.68
N ARG A 289 -7.37 14.43 -5.98
CA ARG A 289 -6.53 13.71 -5.02
C ARG A 289 -5.16 14.35 -4.90
N ASN A 290 -4.77 14.67 -3.66
CA ASN A 290 -3.43 15.12 -3.34
C ASN A 290 -2.82 14.17 -2.30
N ALA A 291 -1.80 13.42 -2.71
CA ALA A 291 -1.20 12.39 -1.90
C ALA A 291 0.30 12.62 -1.69
N THR A 292 0.74 12.54 -0.45
CA THR A 292 2.15 12.57 -0.08
C THR A 292 2.48 11.33 0.73
N THR A 293 3.45 10.54 0.26
CA THR A 293 3.97 9.37 0.95
C THR A 293 5.45 9.56 1.26
N LYS A 294 5.82 9.45 2.54
CA LYS A 294 7.19 9.56 3.01
C LYS A 294 7.60 8.28 3.72
N VAL A 295 8.68 7.66 3.27
CA VAL A 295 9.20 6.43 3.88
C VAL A 295 10.70 6.57 4.14
N LEU A 296 11.11 6.29 5.37
CA LEU A 296 12.51 6.25 5.77
C LEU A 296 12.79 4.94 6.50
N GLY A 297 13.38 3.98 5.79
CA GLY A 297 13.82 2.70 6.36
C GLY A 297 15.29 2.75 6.77
N ILE A 298 15.61 2.42 8.02
CA ILE A 298 16.99 2.41 8.53
C ILE A 298 17.29 1.06 9.16
N ALA A 299 18.46 0.48 8.82
CA ALA A 299 18.96 -0.72 9.45
C ALA A 299 20.43 -0.57 9.81
N GLY A 300 20.78 -0.94 11.02
CA GLY A 300 22.16 -0.93 11.50
C GLY A 300 22.56 -2.24 12.12
N SER A 301 23.80 -2.66 11.93
CA SER A 301 24.35 -3.81 12.62
C SER A 301 25.83 -3.61 12.97
N VAL A 302 26.21 -3.92 14.18
CA VAL A 302 27.59 -3.82 14.66
C VAL A 302 27.93 -5.11 15.41
N SER A 303 29.07 -5.75 15.06
CA SER A 303 29.51 -6.96 15.76
C SER A 303 31.02 -7.13 15.76
N GLY A 304 31.49 -8.03 16.65
CA GLY A 304 32.89 -8.38 16.69
C GLY A 304 33.35 -9.21 15.48
N LEU A 305 32.50 -10.06 14.89
CA LEU A 305 32.89 -10.93 13.78
C LEU A 305 32.09 -10.69 12.51
N ILE A 306 30.75 -10.80 12.56
CA ILE A 306 29.88 -10.71 11.39
C ILE A 306 28.74 -9.71 11.62
N ALA A 307 28.62 -8.70 10.79
CA ALA A 307 27.55 -7.73 10.81
C ALA A 307 26.79 -7.68 9.49
N LEU A 308 25.47 -7.84 9.53
CA LEU A 308 24.59 -7.76 8.38
C LEU A 308 23.53 -6.68 8.62
N GLY A 309 23.47 -5.66 7.77
CA GLY A 309 22.45 -4.60 7.81
C GLY A 309 21.65 -4.58 6.51
N SER A 310 20.32 -4.62 6.58
CA SER A 310 19.47 -4.53 5.39
C SER A 310 18.28 -3.61 5.62
N ALA A 311 18.07 -2.63 4.74
CA ALA A 311 16.91 -1.76 4.76
C ALA A 311 16.15 -1.88 3.43
N VAL A 312 14.84 -2.07 3.50
CA VAL A 312 13.97 -2.20 2.33
C VAL A 312 12.78 -1.27 2.47
N ALA A 313 12.49 -0.49 1.43
CA ALA A 313 11.25 0.25 1.27
C ALA A 313 10.62 -0.10 -0.08
N TYR A 314 9.41 -0.64 -0.04
CA TYR A 314 8.58 -0.88 -1.21
C TYR A 314 7.30 -0.07 -1.06
N VAL A 315 7.03 0.82 -2.03
CA VAL A 315 5.85 1.68 -2.02
C VAL A 315 5.17 1.60 -3.38
N SER A 316 3.92 1.16 -3.41
CA SER A 316 3.08 1.12 -4.60
C SER A 316 1.81 1.93 -4.38
N ASP A 317 1.47 2.79 -5.34
CA ASP A 317 0.22 3.55 -5.37
C ASP A 317 -0.48 3.36 -6.71
N THR A 318 -1.56 2.58 -6.69
CA THR A 318 -2.42 2.28 -7.84
C THR A 318 -3.73 3.08 -7.81
N SER A 319 -3.80 4.13 -7.03
CA SER A 319 -5.00 4.94 -6.83
C SER A 319 -5.47 5.61 -8.12
N SER A 320 -6.79 5.77 -8.26
CA SER A 320 -7.41 6.38 -9.42
C SER A 320 -8.23 7.62 -9.07
N VAL A 321 -8.28 8.57 -10.00
CA VAL A 321 -9.09 9.80 -9.90
C VAL A 321 -9.98 9.91 -11.13
N GLN A 322 -11.28 10.08 -10.93
CA GLN A 322 -12.23 10.08 -12.02
C GLN A 322 -13.32 11.15 -11.81
N ALA A 323 -13.50 12.00 -12.81
CA ALA A 323 -14.63 12.93 -12.92
C ALA A 323 -15.45 12.57 -14.16
N THR A 324 -16.75 12.26 -14.00
CA THR A 324 -17.54 11.76 -15.13
C THR A 324 -18.96 12.31 -15.18
N LEU A 325 -19.44 12.63 -16.39
CA LEU A 325 -20.81 12.99 -16.69
C LEU A 325 -21.42 11.93 -17.60
N GLY A 326 -22.54 11.31 -17.19
CA GLY A 326 -23.27 10.35 -18.01
C GLY A 326 -22.57 9.00 -18.16
N VAL A 327 -21.79 8.57 -17.17
CA VAL A 327 -21.11 7.29 -17.15
C VAL A 327 -21.47 6.53 -15.87
N ASN A 328 -21.75 5.23 -15.98
CA ASN A 328 -21.79 4.37 -14.82
C ASN A 328 -20.36 3.96 -14.41
N VAL A 329 -20.06 4.14 -13.14
CA VAL A 329 -18.81 3.66 -12.54
C VAL A 329 -19.13 2.46 -11.67
N THR A 330 -18.48 1.33 -11.90
CA THR A 330 -18.63 0.13 -11.08
C THR A 330 -17.80 0.21 -9.80
N ASP A 331 -18.07 -0.65 -8.82
CA ASP A 331 -17.31 -0.77 -7.57
C ASP A 331 -15.80 -1.01 -7.79
N SER A 332 -15.43 -1.55 -8.94
CA SER A 332 -14.03 -1.74 -9.38
C SER A 332 -13.46 -0.54 -10.14
N GLY A 333 -14.18 0.58 -10.23
CA GLY A 333 -13.77 1.74 -11.02
C GLY A 333 -13.82 1.53 -12.53
N LEU A 334 -14.44 0.45 -12.99
CA LEU A 334 -14.66 0.16 -14.40
C LEU A 334 -15.94 0.84 -14.89
N PHE A 335 -15.93 1.28 -16.14
CA PHE A 335 -17.09 1.90 -16.78
C PHE A 335 -18.06 0.83 -17.27
N GLN A 336 -19.34 0.99 -16.96
CA GLN A 336 -20.39 0.23 -17.63
C GLN A 336 -20.85 0.95 -18.90
N ALA A 337 -21.16 0.17 -19.92
CA ALA A 337 -21.73 0.68 -21.16
C ALA A 337 -23.01 1.47 -20.87
N ASN A 338 -23.09 2.67 -21.37
CA ASN A 338 -24.30 3.47 -21.40
C ASN A 338 -25.15 3.06 -22.61
N SER A 339 -26.47 3.24 -22.53
CA SER A 339 -27.38 2.98 -23.63
C SER A 339 -28.05 4.26 -24.10
N ALA A 340 -28.49 4.30 -25.35
CA ALA A 340 -29.19 5.45 -25.91
C ALA A 340 -30.48 5.82 -25.14
N SER A 341 -31.11 4.83 -24.49
CA SER A 341 -32.31 5.04 -23.67
C SER A 341 -32.04 5.57 -22.26
N GLY A 342 -30.75 5.64 -21.85
CA GLY A 342 -30.31 6.10 -20.53
C GLY A 342 -29.30 7.25 -20.62
N ALA A 343 -29.41 8.13 -21.60
CA ALA A 343 -28.52 9.28 -21.77
C ALA A 343 -28.63 10.25 -20.60
N ALA A 344 -27.51 10.81 -20.15
CA ALA A 344 -27.54 11.98 -19.30
C ALA A 344 -27.83 13.24 -20.17
N THR A 345 -28.72 14.10 -19.70
CA THR A 345 -29.12 15.29 -20.43
C THR A 345 -28.85 16.54 -19.60
N VAL A 346 -28.14 17.49 -20.17
CA VAL A 346 -27.92 18.84 -19.64
C VAL A 346 -28.59 19.85 -20.59
N GLY A 347 -29.63 20.53 -20.12
CA GLY A 347 -30.45 21.38 -20.94
C GLY A 347 -31.02 22.59 -20.21
N GLY A 348 -32.21 23.05 -20.63
CA GLY A 348 -32.90 24.22 -20.06
C GLY A 348 -32.35 25.53 -20.62
N ALA A 349 -32.14 26.55 -19.80
CA ALA A 349 -31.46 27.78 -20.17
C ALA A 349 -29.92 27.67 -20.22
N GLY A 350 -29.39 26.48 -19.88
CA GLY A 350 -27.97 26.16 -19.93
C GLY A 350 -27.16 26.71 -18.77
N PHE A 351 -25.84 26.48 -18.84
CA PHE A 351 -24.83 26.95 -17.91
C PHE A 351 -23.79 27.80 -18.65
N ALA A 352 -23.23 28.82 -17.96
CA ALA A 352 -22.12 29.59 -18.51
C ALA A 352 -20.84 28.76 -18.65
N LEU A 353 -20.66 27.76 -17.75
CA LEU A 353 -19.54 26.83 -17.80
C LEU A 353 -20.02 25.42 -17.38
N ILE A 354 -19.64 24.46 -18.20
CA ILE A 354 -19.66 23.04 -17.79
C ILE A 354 -18.22 22.55 -17.67
N GLU A 355 -17.85 22.05 -16.49
CA GLU A 355 -16.51 21.58 -16.22
C GLU A 355 -16.53 20.15 -15.68
N VAL A 356 -15.70 19.28 -16.26
CA VAL A 356 -15.42 17.93 -15.80
C VAL A 356 -13.92 17.84 -15.58
N ASP A 357 -13.48 17.91 -14.33
CA ASP A 357 -12.05 17.99 -13.98
C ASP A 357 -11.62 16.84 -13.06
N ALA A 358 -10.55 16.15 -13.45
CA ALA A 358 -9.89 15.13 -12.66
C ALA A 358 -8.44 15.53 -12.40
N GLU A 359 -8.12 15.83 -11.14
CA GLU A 359 -6.78 16.25 -10.74
C GLU A 359 -6.15 15.23 -9.79
N HIS A 360 -4.95 14.77 -10.13
CA HIS A 360 -4.24 13.75 -9.37
C HIS A 360 -2.79 14.17 -9.14
N THR A 361 -2.48 14.58 -7.93
CA THR A 361 -1.12 14.90 -7.48
C THR A 361 -0.62 13.82 -6.53
N GLN A 362 0.53 13.21 -6.88
CA GLN A 362 1.18 12.16 -6.09
C GLN A 362 2.65 12.51 -5.87
N THR A 363 3.08 12.48 -4.62
CA THR A 363 4.49 12.70 -4.24
C THR A 363 4.95 11.55 -3.36
N MET A 364 6.00 10.85 -3.78
CA MET A 364 6.67 9.82 -3.00
C MET A 364 8.10 10.25 -2.68
N ASN A 365 8.39 10.42 -1.40
CA ASN A 365 9.71 10.76 -0.89
C ASN A 365 10.25 9.60 -0.05
N LEU A 366 11.27 8.92 -0.56
CA LEU A 366 11.74 7.65 -0.02
C LEU A 366 13.23 7.70 0.29
N ALA A 367 13.62 7.07 1.39
CA ALA A 367 15.01 6.74 1.63
C ALA A 367 15.15 5.41 2.38
N THR A 368 16.19 4.66 2.05
CA THR A 368 16.64 3.51 2.83
C THR A 368 18.11 3.65 3.15
N GLY A 369 18.48 3.36 4.40
CA GLY A 369 19.86 3.37 4.86
C GLY A 369 20.20 2.05 5.57
N ALA A 370 21.22 1.35 5.11
CA ALA A 370 21.70 0.13 5.75
C ALA A 370 23.19 0.25 6.06
N GLY A 371 23.57 0.01 7.32
CA GLY A 371 24.94 0.05 7.77
C GLY A 371 25.38 -1.23 8.47
N SER A 372 26.60 -1.71 8.20
CA SER A 372 27.23 -2.81 8.92
C SER A 372 28.67 -2.51 9.28
N LEU A 373 29.05 -2.76 10.53
CA LEU A 373 30.41 -2.64 11.02
C LEU A 373 30.84 -3.91 11.76
N SER A 374 31.95 -4.52 11.34
CA SER A 374 32.49 -5.71 12.00
C SER A 374 34.00 -5.83 11.79
N LEU A 375 34.65 -6.72 12.55
CA LEU A 375 36.07 -6.96 12.35
C LEU A 375 36.34 -7.87 11.13
N ILE A 376 35.48 -8.84 10.84
CA ILE A 376 35.74 -9.84 9.80
C ILE A 376 34.83 -9.66 8.58
N VAL A 377 33.49 -9.78 8.71
CA VAL A 377 32.57 -9.69 7.59
C VAL A 377 31.47 -8.67 7.86
N GLY A 378 31.38 -7.65 7.00
CA GLY A 378 30.32 -6.66 7.06
C GLY A 378 29.59 -6.55 5.72
N LEU A 379 28.26 -6.68 5.72
CA LEU A 379 27.43 -6.50 4.53
C LEU A 379 26.29 -5.49 4.85
N GLY A 380 26.23 -4.43 4.03
CA GLY A 380 25.17 -3.42 4.11
C GLY A 380 24.37 -3.34 2.81
N SER A 381 23.05 -3.55 2.86
CA SER A 381 22.22 -3.46 1.66
C SER A 381 21.00 -2.56 1.83
N ALA A 382 20.76 -1.66 0.88
CA ALA A 382 19.63 -0.76 0.85
C ALA A 382 18.81 -0.96 -0.42
N ILE A 383 17.50 -1.15 -0.29
CA ILE A 383 16.59 -1.36 -1.41
C ILE A 383 15.44 -0.38 -1.31
N THR A 384 15.24 0.42 -2.35
CA THR A 384 14.12 1.37 -2.44
C THR A 384 13.39 1.15 -3.76
N VAL A 385 12.11 0.83 -3.68
CA VAL A 385 11.25 0.66 -4.85
C VAL A 385 10.02 1.54 -4.68
N ALA A 386 9.76 2.37 -5.67
CA ALA A 386 8.61 3.25 -5.76
C ALA A 386 7.85 3.01 -7.06
N ASP A 387 6.55 2.82 -6.97
CA ASP A 387 5.69 2.55 -8.12
C ASP A 387 4.40 3.38 -8.06
N ILE A 388 4.09 4.11 -9.14
CA ILE A 388 2.86 4.90 -9.31
C ILE A 388 2.17 4.43 -10.59
N GLU A 389 1.03 3.73 -10.47
CA GLU A 389 0.32 3.15 -11.62
C GLU A 389 -1.16 3.58 -11.75
N GLY A 390 -1.60 4.54 -10.99
CA GLY A 390 -2.99 5.00 -10.98
C GLY A 390 -3.45 5.69 -12.28
N ASN A 391 -4.76 5.69 -12.51
CA ASN A 391 -5.37 6.36 -13.65
C ASN A 391 -6.01 7.69 -13.25
N THR A 392 -5.99 8.67 -14.18
CA THR A 392 -6.68 9.95 -14.02
C THR A 392 -7.57 10.19 -15.22
N ARG A 393 -8.88 10.34 -15.00
CA ARG A 393 -9.83 10.39 -16.10
C ARG A 393 -10.90 11.47 -15.91
N ALA A 394 -11.09 12.29 -16.94
CA ALA A 394 -12.21 13.23 -17.06
C ALA A 394 -13.04 12.84 -18.28
N ILE A 395 -14.32 12.49 -18.10
CA ILE A 395 -15.09 11.84 -19.15
C ILE A 395 -16.50 12.42 -19.24
N ILE A 396 -16.90 12.82 -20.44
CA ILE A 396 -18.31 12.89 -20.84
C ILE A 396 -18.66 11.55 -21.50
N GLY A 397 -19.65 10.87 -20.96
CA GLY A 397 -20.02 9.51 -21.39
C GLY A 397 -20.68 9.44 -22.76
N ASP A 398 -20.80 8.23 -23.27
CA ASP A 398 -21.49 7.94 -24.51
C ASP A 398 -22.96 8.39 -24.43
N TYR A 399 -23.54 8.82 -25.56
CA TYR A 399 -24.91 9.31 -25.72
C TYR A 399 -25.28 10.52 -24.85
N THR A 400 -24.34 11.18 -24.17
CA THR A 400 -24.63 12.37 -23.36
C THR A 400 -25.09 13.53 -24.23
N ILE A 401 -26.13 14.23 -23.79
CA ILE A 401 -26.70 15.39 -24.51
C ILE A 401 -26.43 16.67 -23.70
N ILE A 402 -25.78 17.64 -24.31
CA ILE A 402 -25.54 18.96 -23.71
C ILE A 402 -26.02 20.04 -24.71
N ALA A 403 -27.09 20.73 -24.34
CA ALA A 403 -27.60 21.88 -25.16
C ALA A 403 -28.69 22.67 -24.40
N PRO A 404 -28.72 23.98 -24.48
CA PRO A 404 -27.62 24.88 -24.80
C PRO A 404 -26.76 25.18 -23.57
N SER A 405 -25.48 25.51 -23.75
CA SER A 405 -24.59 26.04 -22.73
C SER A 405 -23.57 26.96 -23.37
N ASP A 406 -22.77 27.71 -22.59
CA ASP A 406 -21.81 28.62 -23.21
C ASP A 406 -20.46 27.92 -23.39
N LYS A 407 -19.85 27.37 -22.33
CA LYS A 407 -18.49 26.80 -22.35
C LYS A 407 -18.44 25.38 -21.85
N LEU A 408 -17.58 24.54 -22.46
CA LEU A 408 -17.35 23.16 -22.01
C LEU A 408 -15.86 22.91 -21.85
N THR A 409 -15.48 22.43 -20.65
CA THR A 409 -14.11 22.01 -20.34
C THR A 409 -14.12 20.57 -19.82
N VAL A 410 -13.29 19.70 -20.40
CA VAL A 410 -13.04 18.34 -19.94
C VAL A 410 -11.54 18.20 -19.73
N LYS A 411 -11.09 18.03 -18.48
CA LYS A 411 -9.69 18.14 -18.16
C LYS A 411 -9.24 17.01 -17.22
N ALA A 412 -8.21 16.27 -17.62
CA ALA A 412 -7.55 15.29 -16.80
C ALA A 412 -6.09 15.71 -16.59
N ASN A 413 -5.69 15.90 -15.34
CA ASN A 413 -4.38 16.38 -14.98
C ASN A 413 -3.72 15.46 -13.93
N ARG A 414 -2.52 14.96 -14.22
CA ARG A 414 -1.73 14.18 -13.28
C ARG A 414 -0.35 14.78 -13.09
N THR A 415 0.05 14.93 -11.83
CA THR A 415 1.41 15.25 -11.43
C THR A 415 1.94 14.13 -10.53
N ALA A 416 2.99 13.43 -10.98
CA ALA A 416 3.62 12.35 -10.25
C ALA A 416 5.09 12.67 -9.98
N THR A 417 5.49 12.62 -8.70
CA THR A 417 6.87 12.88 -8.29
C THR A 417 7.38 11.74 -7.42
N ILE A 418 8.51 11.14 -7.83
CA ILE A 418 9.26 10.17 -7.04
C ILE A 418 10.65 10.72 -6.80
N GLY A 419 11.03 10.85 -5.52
CA GLY A 419 12.33 11.40 -5.16
C GLY A 419 12.82 10.97 -3.78
N PRO A 420 13.98 11.45 -3.38
CA PRO A 420 14.55 11.15 -2.08
C PRO A 420 13.73 11.76 -0.94
N TYR A 421 13.80 11.13 0.23
CA TYR A 421 13.18 11.63 1.46
C TYR A 421 13.68 13.04 1.81
N ASP A 422 14.99 13.27 1.70
CA ASP A 422 15.62 14.60 1.73
C ASP A 422 15.99 14.98 0.30
N VAL A 423 15.58 16.16 -0.13
CA VAL A 423 15.77 16.68 -1.51
C VAL A 423 17.22 16.59 -2.00
N ASN A 424 18.19 16.69 -1.10
CA ASN A 424 19.62 16.61 -1.40
C ASN A 424 20.25 15.26 -1.04
N GLY A 425 19.48 14.30 -0.54
CA GLY A 425 19.95 13.00 -0.10
C GLY A 425 19.75 11.88 -1.13
N PRO A 426 20.40 10.73 -0.97
CA PRO A 426 20.14 9.55 -1.75
C PRO A 426 18.84 8.84 -1.31
N MET A 427 18.21 8.11 -2.22
CA MET A 427 17.08 7.23 -1.93
C MET A 427 17.52 5.89 -1.34
N GLY A 428 18.72 5.41 -1.65
CA GLY A 428 19.26 4.17 -1.11
C GLY A 428 20.73 4.32 -0.74
N VAL A 429 21.09 3.93 0.50
CA VAL A 429 22.47 3.97 1.00
C VAL A 429 22.84 2.65 1.67
N GLY A 430 23.73 1.89 1.06
CA GLY A 430 24.35 0.73 1.67
C GLY A 430 25.78 1.06 2.14
N ILE A 431 26.11 0.79 3.39
CA ILE A 431 27.45 1.01 3.96
C ILE A 431 27.96 -0.26 4.64
N ALA A 432 29.23 -0.60 4.39
CA ALA A 432 29.90 -1.71 5.07
C ALA A 432 31.32 -1.34 5.48
N GLY A 433 31.71 -1.72 6.69
CA GLY A 433 33.08 -1.57 7.19
C GLY A 433 33.55 -2.85 7.90
N SER A 434 34.58 -3.52 7.34
CA SER A 434 35.11 -4.78 7.86
C SER A 434 36.36 -5.24 7.11
N LEU A 435 37.02 -6.30 7.56
CA LEU A 435 38.12 -6.90 6.80
C LEU A 435 37.65 -7.37 5.40
N LEU A 436 36.47 -8.01 5.34
CA LEU A 436 35.76 -8.42 4.14
C LEU A 436 34.43 -7.64 4.06
N GLY A 437 34.43 -6.50 3.36
CA GLY A 437 33.31 -5.56 3.30
C GLY A 437 32.51 -5.65 2.00
N GLY A 438 31.17 -5.62 2.11
CA GLY A 438 30.28 -5.57 0.95
C GLY A 438 29.15 -4.56 1.15
N SER A 439 28.89 -3.70 0.15
CA SER A 439 27.73 -2.83 0.15
C SER A 439 26.91 -2.96 -1.13
N ALA A 440 25.60 -2.89 -1.01
CA ALA A 440 24.71 -2.86 -2.16
C ALA A 440 23.64 -1.78 -1.97
N SER A 441 23.28 -1.10 -3.07
CA SER A 441 22.11 -0.22 -3.11
C SER A 441 21.35 -0.47 -4.40
N TYR A 442 20.06 -0.75 -4.27
CA TYR A 442 19.13 -0.87 -5.38
C TYR A 442 18.02 0.16 -5.22
N VAL A 443 17.86 1.03 -6.21
CA VAL A 443 16.81 2.05 -6.22
C VAL A 443 16.05 1.96 -7.54
N SER A 444 14.72 1.85 -7.47
CA SER A 444 13.86 1.80 -8.64
C SER A 444 12.66 2.72 -8.46
N ALA A 445 12.39 3.53 -9.47
CA ALA A 445 11.22 4.38 -9.56
C ALA A 445 10.47 4.08 -10.86
N THR A 446 9.19 3.77 -10.75
CA THR A 446 8.31 3.49 -11.89
C THR A 446 7.09 4.39 -11.85
N THR A 447 6.71 4.97 -12.98
CA THR A 447 5.42 5.64 -13.16
C THR A 447 4.76 5.14 -14.43
N GLY A 448 3.53 4.62 -14.29
CA GLY A 448 2.67 4.13 -15.37
C GLY A 448 1.26 4.68 -15.26
N GLY A 449 0.28 3.95 -15.81
CA GLY A 449 -1.14 4.32 -15.81
C GLY A 449 -1.53 5.32 -16.88
N ALA A 450 -2.83 5.58 -17.01
CA ALA A 450 -3.39 6.42 -18.07
C ALA A 450 -3.91 7.76 -17.54
N VAL A 451 -3.69 8.82 -18.30
CA VAL A 451 -4.34 10.14 -18.12
C VAL A 451 -5.22 10.39 -19.35
N ALA A 452 -6.53 10.49 -19.17
CA ALA A 452 -7.45 10.55 -20.28
C ALA A 452 -8.55 11.60 -20.08
N ALA A 453 -8.71 12.47 -21.06
CA ALA A 453 -9.83 13.39 -21.16
C ALA A 453 -10.57 13.13 -22.46
N TYR A 454 -11.88 12.83 -22.41
CA TYR A 454 -12.61 12.61 -23.65
C TYR A 454 -14.12 12.82 -23.56
N ILE A 455 -14.70 13.07 -24.75
CA ILE A 455 -16.13 13.05 -25.01
C ILE A 455 -16.46 11.74 -25.72
N GLY A 456 -17.43 11.00 -25.18
CA GLY A 456 -17.82 9.67 -25.63
C GLY A 456 -18.43 9.61 -27.01
N ALA A 457 -18.66 8.38 -27.50
CA ALA A 457 -19.31 8.13 -28.77
C ALA A 457 -20.82 8.46 -28.72
N ALA A 458 -21.40 8.82 -29.83
CA ALA A 458 -22.83 9.18 -29.98
C ALA A 458 -23.29 10.34 -29.03
N ALA A 459 -22.36 11.10 -28.46
CA ALA A 459 -22.68 12.29 -27.70
C ALA A 459 -23.15 13.43 -28.62
N ASP A 460 -24.14 14.22 -28.17
CA ASP A 460 -24.62 15.43 -28.88
C ASP A 460 -24.37 16.66 -28.01
N ILE A 461 -23.33 17.40 -28.37
CA ILE A 461 -22.82 18.55 -27.62
C ILE A 461 -23.02 19.81 -28.44
N ASN A 462 -23.80 20.76 -27.94
CA ASN A 462 -24.04 22.02 -28.58
C ASN A 462 -23.86 23.20 -27.60
N VAL A 463 -22.72 23.87 -27.69
CA VAL A 463 -22.38 25.05 -26.87
C VAL A 463 -22.11 26.25 -27.75
N SER A 464 -22.37 27.46 -27.25
CA SER A 464 -22.18 28.70 -27.99
C SER A 464 -20.75 29.21 -28.00
N GLY A 465 -19.95 28.82 -26.99
CA GLY A 465 -18.57 29.24 -26.81
C GLY A 465 -17.55 28.12 -27.08
N ASP A 466 -16.47 28.11 -26.30
CA ASP A 466 -15.33 27.25 -26.54
C ASP A 466 -15.47 25.87 -25.89
N ILE A 467 -15.01 24.86 -26.60
CA ILE A 467 -14.87 23.47 -26.10
C ILE A 467 -13.39 23.15 -25.95
N SER A 468 -13.02 22.70 -24.77
CA SER A 468 -11.64 22.23 -24.46
C SER A 468 -11.65 20.83 -23.91
N VAL A 469 -10.89 19.92 -24.54
CA VAL A 469 -10.63 18.55 -24.05
C VAL A 469 -9.12 18.41 -23.87
N ALA A 470 -8.66 18.35 -22.61
CA ALA A 470 -7.24 18.41 -22.31
C ALA A 470 -6.80 17.29 -21.38
N ALA A 471 -5.76 16.55 -21.75
CA ALA A 471 -5.10 15.58 -20.91
C ALA A 471 -3.64 15.97 -20.67
N THR A 472 -3.20 16.06 -19.41
CA THR A 472 -1.83 16.46 -19.07
C THR A 472 -1.23 15.52 -18.05
N ALA A 473 -0.02 15.03 -18.30
CA ALA A 473 0.76 14.25 -17.36
C ALA A 473 2.15 14.86 -17.18
N ALA A 474 2.47 15.28 -15.97
CA ALA A 474 3.80 15.68 -15.55
C ALA A 474 4.38 14.61 -14.63
N THR A 475 5.55 14.06 -14.99
CA THR A 475 6.22 13.04 -14.19
C THR A 475 7.65 13.46 -13.92
N THR A 476 8.05 13.43 -12.64
CA THR A 476 9.40 13.76 -12.22
C THR A 476 9.99 12.64 -11.37
N HIS A 477 11.09 12.05 -11.81
CA HIS A 477 11.88 11.10 -11.05
C HIS A 477 13.24 11.67 -10.71
N ASN A 478 13.60 11.63 -9.43
CA ASN A 478 14.93 11.95 -8.94
C ASN A 478 15.46 10.73 -8.16
N VAL A 479 16.16 9.84 -8.87
CA VAL A 479 16.58 8.53 -8.38
C VAL A 479 18.07 8.55 -8.10
N TRP A 480 18.46 8.35 -6.83
CA TRP A 480 19.86 8.37 -6.44
C TRP A 480 20.17 7.23 -5.48
N GLY A 481 21.00 6.29 -5.95
CA GLY A 481 21.63 5.24 -5.15
C GLY A 481 23.04 5.62 -4.73
N ASN A 482 23.38 5.39 -3.48
CA ASN A 482 24.72 5.59 -2.92
C ASN A 482 25.18 4.34 -2.17
N GLY A 483 26.48 4.12 -2.06
CA GLY A 483 27.05 3.03 -1.30
C GLY A 483 28.48 3.29 -0.90
N GLY A 484 28.82 2.91 0.34
CA GLY A 484 30.15 3.02 0.89
C GLY A 484 30.66 1.68 1.41
N PHE A 485 31.94 1.38 1.15
CA PHE A 485 32.58 0.18 1.67
C PHE A 485 34.04 0.45 2.02
N LEU A 486 34.44 -0.12 3.15
CA LEU A 486 35.83 -0.06 3.63
C LEU A 486 36.25 -1.43 4.12
N GLY A 487 37.44 -1.90 3.69
CA GLY A 487 37.95 -3.20 4.11
C GLY A 487 39.27 -3.56 3.47
N ALA A 488 39.92 -4.63 3.91
CA ALA A 488 41.07 -5.17 3.19
C ALA A 488 40.66 -5.72 1.83
N ILE A 489 39.51 -6.45 1.79
CA ILE A 489 38.82 -6.83 0.55
C ILE A 489 37.43 -6.25 0.62
N ALA A 490 37.08 -5.37 -0.31
CA ALA A 490 35.81 -4.66 -0.26
C ALA A 490 35.16 -4.55 -1.66
N VAL A 491 33.84 -4.82 -1.74
CA VAL A 491 33.07 -4.75 -2.99
C VAL A 491 31.76 -3.97 -2.77
N GLY A 492 31.45 -3.08 -3.73
CA GLY A 492 30.19 -2.32 -3.71
C GLY A 492 29.47 -2.36 -5.06
N VAL A 493 28.14 -2.56 -5.03
CA VAL A 493 27.31 -2.53 -6.23
C VAL A 493 26.13 -1.58 -6.02
N ILE A 494 25.92 -0.67 -6.96
CA ILE A 494 24.81 0.28 -6.92
C ILE A 494 24.05 0.23 -8.24
N ILE A 495 22.74 0.04 -8.14
CA ILE A 495 21.84 0.02 -9.29
C ILE A 495 20.73 1.02 -9.05
N SER A 496 20.57 1.97 -9.97
CA SER A 496 19.51 2.98 -9.92
C SER A 496 18.74 2.97 -11.25
N ASN A 497 17.43 2.73 -11.17
CA ASN A 497 16.56 2.61 -12.33
C ASN A 497 15.41 3.63 -12.27
N SER A 498 15.06 4.17 -13.41
CA SER A 498 13.86 5.00 -13.58
C SER A 498 13.10 4.55 -14.82
N THR A 499 11.81 4.26 -14.66
CA THR A 499 10.92 3.86 -15.76
C THR A 499 9.70 4.77 -15.78
N VAL A 500 9.46 5.43 -16.91
CA VAL A 500 8.23 6.20 -17.14
C VAL A 500 7.52 5.63 -18.36
N THR A 501 6.32 5.14 -18.12
CA THR A 501 5.41 4.59 -19.13
C THR A 501 4.04 5.26 -18.98
N GLY A 502 3.02 4.75 -19.65
CA GLY A 502 1.65 5.21 -19.55
C GLY A 502 1.19 5.96 -20.79
N ALA A 503 -0.10 6.24 -20.81
CA ALA A 503 -0.75 6.90 -21.93
C ALA A 503 -1.37 8.24 -21.50
N VAL A 504 -1.22 9.26 -22.33
CA VAL A 504 -1.89 10.56 -22.19
C VAL A 504 -2.78 10.75 -23.41
N THR A 505 -4.08 10.75 -23.24
CA THR A 505 -5.03 10.76 -24.35
C THR A 505 -6.08 11.85 -24.15
N ALA A 506 -6.26 12.70 -25.17
CA ALA A 506 -7.41 13.58 -25.29
C ALA A 506 -8.17 13.22 -26.56
N ALA A 507 -9.49 12.98 -26.48
CA ALA A 507 -10.23 12.50 -27.64
C ALA A 507 -11.71 12.97 -27.67
N ILE A 508 -12.29 13.04 -28.87
CA ILE A 508 -13.72 13.23 -29.09
C ILE A 508 -14.25 12.05 -29.91
N GLY A 509 -15.39 11.48 -29.52
CA GLY A 509 -16.03 10.37 -30.21
C GLY A 509 -15.44 9.00 -29.86
N ARG A 510 -14.62 8.92 -28.81
CA ARG A 510 -14.02 7.68 -28.35
C ARG A 510 -14.87 7.06 -27.24
N SER A 511 -15.27 5.81 -27.41
CA SER A 511 -16.03 5.09 -26.41
C SER A 511 -15.16 4.11 -25.63
N PRO A 512 -15.19 4.14 -24.28
CA PRO A 512 -14.59 3.09 -23.45
C PRO A 512 -15.42 1.79 -23.49
N SER A 513 -16.68 1.90 -23.91
CA SER A 513 -17.69 0.82 -23.84
C SER A 513 -18.01 0.16 -25.18
N SER A 514 -17.29 0.44 -26.23
CA SER A 514 -17.58 -0.03 -27.60
C SER A 514 -18.91 0.48 -28.16
N ALA A 515 -19.48 1.57 -27.62
CA ALA A 515 -20.65 2.21 -28.20
C ALA A 515 -20.33 2.69 -29.63
N THR A 516 -21.29 2.51 -30.52
CA THR A 516 -21.20 2.96 -31.93
C THR A 516 -22.25 4.00 -32.18
N GLY A 517 -21.88 5.09 -32.86
CA GLY A 517 -22.77 6.16 -33.22
C GLY A 517 -21.98 7.42 -33.62
N ALA A 518 -22.60 8.26 -34.39
CA ALA A 518 -22.00 9.54 -34.78
C ALA A 518 -22.01 10.50 -33.60
N THR A 519 -20.85 11.04 -33.24
CA THR A 519 -20.69 12.07 -32.22
C THR A 519 -20.84 13.43 -32.88
N SER A 520 -21.73 14.28 -32.37
CA SER A 520 -21.93 15.64 -32.81
C SER A 520 -21.40 16.62 -31.77
N VAL A 521 -20.42 17.43 -32.12
CA VAL A 521 -19.86 18.46 -31.24
C VAL A 521 -19.85 19.80 -31.95
N LYS A 522 -20.53 20.77 -31.39
CA LYS A 522 -20.66 22.14 -31.95
C LYS A 522 -20.26 23.15 -30.90
N GLY A 523 -19.36 24.05 -31.26
CA GLY A 523 -18.86 25.14 -30.42
C GLY A 523 -18.23 26.23 -31.29
N LYS A 524 -17.91 27.37 -30.68
CA LYS A 524 -17.21 28.48 -31.34
C LYS A 524 -15.79 28.10 -31.72
N SER A 525 -15.08 27.42 -30.78
CA SER A 525 -13.79 26.77 -31.04
C SER A 525 -13.76 25.42 -30.35
N ILE A 526 -13.03 24.47 -30.91
CA ILE A 526 -12.81 23.14 -30.33
C ILE A 526 -11.30 22.90 -30.24
N THR A 527 -10.82 22.68 -29.03
CA THR A 527 -9.41 22.39 -28.76
C THR A 527 -9.28 21.01 -28.11
N ILE A 528 -8.50 20.14 -28.73
CA ILE A 528 -8.13 18.84 -28.17
C ILE A 528 -6.63 18.84 -27.94
N SER A 529 -6.17 18.59 -26.72
CA SER A 529 -4.76 18.64 -26.39
C SER A 529 -4.34 17.53 -25.44
N ALA A 530 -3.26 16.84 -25.79
CA ALA A 530 -2.62 15.86 -24.91
C ALA A 530 -1.17 16.29 -24.69
N THR A 531 -0.71 16.33 -23.45
CA THR A 531 0.65 16.77 -23.10
C THR A 531 1.27 15.83 -22.09
N GLY A 532 2.44 15.27 -22.40
CA GLY A 532 3.25 14.47 -21.49
C GLY A 532 4.62 15.10 -21.28
N THR A 533 4.99 15.39 -20.03
CA THR A 533 6.29 15.99 -19.68
C THR A 533 7.04 15.12 -18.67
N PRO A 534 7.64 13.99 -19.12
CA PRO A 534 8.44 13.16 -18.24
C PRO A 534 9.84 13.77 -18.05
N THR A 535 10.30 13.78 -16.80
CA THR A 535 11.67 14.16 -16.41
C THR A 535 12.24 13.10 -15.47
N ALA A 536 13.47 12.63 -15.73
CA ALA A 536 14.16 11.72 -14.83
C ALA A 536 15.63 12.10 -14.67
N THR A 537 16.07 12.13 -13.44
CA THR A 537 17.48 12.20 -13.05
C THR A 537 17.84 10.94 -12.31
N VAL A 538 18.85 10.20 -12.79
CA VAL A 538 19.31 8.95 -12.17
C VAL A 538 20.78 9.06 -11.85
N LYS A 539 21.15 8.76 -10.60
CA LYS A 539 22.55 8.76 -10.13
C LYS A 539 22.87 7.47 -9.39
N SER A 540 24.07 6.95 -9.61
CA SER A 540 24.63 5.82 -8.89
C SER A 540 26.06 6.18 -8.48
N THR A 541 26.30 6.34 -7.18
CA THR A 541 27.59 6.84 -6.66
C THR A 541 28.23 5.84 -5.69
N PRO A 542 29.00 4.86 -6.15
CA PRO A 542 29.77 4.00 -5.28
C PRO A 542 30.99 4.77 -4.71
N SER A 543 31.28 4.53 -3.43
CA SER A 543 32.49 5.03 -2.79
C SER A 543 33.07 3.94 -1.89
N GLY A 544 34.38 3.76 -1.91
CA GLY A 544 35.02 2.78 -1.06
C GLY A 544 36.52 2.76 -1.15
N GLY A 545 37.13 2.06 -0.23
CA GLY A 545 38.58 1.90 -0.14
C GLY A 545 38.99 0.59 0.50
N GLY A 546 40.17 0.10 0.15
CA GLY A 546 40.74 -1.13 0.66
C GLY A 546 42.06 -1.48 0.00
N VAL A 547 42.69 -2.56 0.46
CA VAL A 547 43.88 -3.10 -0.20
C VAL A 547 43.47 -3.70 -1.54
N LEU A 548 42.32 -4.38 -1.58
CA LEU A 548 41.68 -4.87 -2.79
C LEU A 548 40.22 -4.41 -2.78
N ALA A 549 39.90 -3.40 -3.59
CA ALA A 549 38.58 -2.80 -3.63
C ALA A 549 38.01 -2.80 -5.05
N GLY A 550 36.73 -3.18 -5.18
CA GLY A 550 35.99 -3.17 -6.45
C GLY A 550 34.64 -2.50 -6.29
N SER A 551 34.23 -1.69 -7.28
CA SER A 551 32.90 -1.09 -7.29
C SER A 551 32.24 -1.18 -8.66
N GLY A 552 30.91 -1.38 -8.67
CA GLY A 552 30.07 -1.34 -9.85
C GLY A 552 28.91 -0.37 -9.67
N ALA A 553 28.60 0.40 -10.71
CA ALA A 553 27.45 1.30 -10.73
C ALA A 553 26.68 1.16 -12.04
N ILE A 554 25.35 1.05 -11.94
CA ILE A 554 24.45 1.02 -13.09
C ILE A 554 23.38 2.08 -12.86
N ALA A 555 23.19 2.96 -13.84
CA ALA A 555 22.09 3.92 -13.87
C ALA A 555 21.30 3.74 -15.17
N THR A 556 20.00 3.47 -15.06
CA THR A 556 19.14 3.21 -16.23
C THR A 556 17.95 4.14 -16.22
N VAL A 557 17.65 4.74 -17.38
CA VAL A 557 16.42 5.51 -17.60
C VAL A 557 15.69 4.91 -18.79
N LYS A 558 14.42 4.57 -18.61
CA LYS A 558 13.52 4.15 -19.68
C LYS A 558 12.30 5.08 -19.70
N MET A 559 12.09 5.78 -20.80
CA MET A 559 10.92 6.64 -21.01
C MET A 559 10.21 6.23 -22.28
N SER A 560 8.96 5.77 -22.15
CA SER A 560 8.15 5.34 -23.28
C SER A 560 6.66 5.70 -23.09
N PRO A 561 6.32 6.96 -22.73
CA PRO A 561 4.93 7.37 -22.67
C PRO A 561 4.35 7.48 -24.09
N THR A 562 3.05 7.19 -24.20
CA THR A 562 2.28 7.43 -25.43
C THR A 562 1.43 8.67 -25.23
N VAL A 563 1.43 9.58 -26.22
CA VAL A 563 0.64 10.82 -26.17
C VAL A 563 -0.19 10.90 -27.45
N SER A 564 -1.52 11.02 -27.34
CA SER A 564 -2.42 11.17 -28.49
C SER A 564 -3.51 12.20 -28.24
N ALA A 565 -3.83 12.99 -29.26
CA ALA A 565 -4.98 13.87 -29.33
C ALA A 565 -5.78 13.53 -30.61
N GLU A 566 -7.05 13.11 -30.47
CA GLU A 566 -7.88 12.53 -31.54
C GLU A 566 -9.25 13.16 -31.63
#